data_b42e84c453dc6ac29371791187cd4392
#
_entry.id   b42e84c453dc6ac29371791187cd4392
#
_cell.length_a   1.000
_cell.length_b   1.000
_cell.length_c   1.000
_cell.angle_alpha   90.00
_cell.angle_beta   90.00
_cell.angle_gamma   90.00
#
_symmetry.space_group_name_H-M   'P 1'
#
loop_
_entity.id
_entity.type
_entity.pdbx_description
1 polymer ?
#
loop_
_entity_poly.entity_id
_entity_poly.type
_entity_poly.pdbx_seq_one_letter_code
_entity_poly.pdbx_strand_id
1 'polypeptide(L)'
;MVSRVTVPMSRRDLLKFGGAAAALGTFGFRPGESLADGDPPPLNVKQPDRGGIFRIRMAQAPPHFDPHQTAAYWTMVPLSFAYSRLVMIKPGTTIVPGTQPLDSDIAQSWDRVGETVYVFKLRQGIRWQPKPPVNGRELTADDVKYTYERFLATKNNPNRALLDMIDKVEAPDKYTVKITLKEPNAWFLDRLASTSTWIIARECVEKFGDLKKAESVVGTGPWMLERYEPGSKISFVRNPNCFYPKLPYADAVELSIIPDSNAALAAFLAGKFDFGPEAGMTVRRGDVAAAKKKLGHWWLPLQTREFLVPSGRIAAMKLDQDPLKDVRVRRAIAMADNWREILERNPLAQGKGAPDAVIPAALKEWSLAIKELPAEGQKLYEPFDAAGAKQLLAAAGHPGGIKIPVETTAGYGAEWMDAVQVTVKNWKAAGIDAELKMQDYDTFVANSTSGKFDKMMLAMRDSATDPDSYLETLLPGDPLNVCGVNDAKLTEMIKRQRRTFKDGARRDIVYDIQRYCSQQAYYASGPSLSVVAAWMPNIIDYGPNLGPDYGGRLMSAWIDKSVQ
;
A
#
# COMPACT_ATOMS: atom_id res chain seq x y z
N MET A 1 35.08 9.89 -18.20
CA MET A 1 34.66 11.29 -18.43
C MET A 1 33.16 11.24 -18.75
N VAL A 2 32.33 11.57 -17.79
CA VAL A 2 30.88 11.69 -18.00
C VAL A 2 30.54 13.15 -17.75
N SER A 3 30.16 13.82 -18.85
CA SER A 3 29.77 15.24 -18.84
C SER A 3 28.42 15.40 -18.15
N ARG A 4 28.41 16.17 -17.07
CA ARG A 4 27.15 16.70 -16.48
C ARG A 4 26.61 17.76 -17.43
N VAL A 5 25.47 17.50 -18.04
CA VAL A 5 24.68 18.50 -18.73
C VAL A 5 23.77 19.16 -17.73
N THR A 6 24.14 20.32 -17.24
CA THR A 6 23.24 21.24 -16.53
C THR A 6 22.54 22.10 -17.59
N VAL A 7 21.24 21.89 -17.77
CA VAL A 7 20.42 22.77 -18.62
C VAL A 7 19.89 23.89 -17.71
N PRO A 8 20.22 25.17 -17.98
CA PRO A 8 19.64 26.27 -17.22
C PRO A 8 18.19 26.49 -17.67
N MET A 9 17.24 26.31 -16.78
CA MET A 9 15.83 26.68 -17.01
C MET A 9 15.69 28.20 -17.01
N SER A 10 15.01 28.75 -18.02
CA SER A 10 14.72 30.18 -18.12
C SER A 10 13.55 30.56 -17.20
N ARG A 11 13.53 31.84 -16.78
CA ARG A 11 12.43 32.41 -15.96
C ARG A 11 11.03 32.24 -16.57
N ARG A 12 10.91 31.98 -17.85
CA ARG A 12 9.64 31.71 -18.55
C ARG A 12 9.10 30.28 -18.32
N ASP A 13 9.96 29.34 -17.99
CA ASP A 13 9.56 27.94 -17.78
C ASP A 13 9.04 27.71 -16.35
N LEU A 14 9.47 28.51 -15.38
CA LEU A 14 8.94 28.49 -14.02
C LEU A 14 7.47 28.97 -13.92
N LEU A 15 7.05 29.87 -14.82
CA LEU A 15 5.68 30.42 -14.81
C LEU A 15 4.63 29.47 -15.41
N LYS A 16 5.02 28.41 -16.06
CA LYS A 16 4.09 27.41 -16.64
C LYS A 16 3.66 26.33 -15.66
N PHE A 17 4.30 26.19 -14.50
CA PHE A 17 3.96 25.21 -13.47
C PHE A 17 3.26 25.81 -12.22
N GLY A 18 2.95 27.11 -12.24
CA GLY A 18 2.36 27.86 -11.13
C GLY A 18 0.84 28.03 -11.23
N GLY A 19 0.10 26.97 -11.54
CA GLY A 19 -1.35 27.02 -11.68
C GLY A 19 -2.09 26.31 -10.56
N ALA A 20 -1.95 26.70 -9.28
CA ALA A 20 -2.89 26.34 -8.22
C ALA A 20 -2.61 27.16 -6.93
N ALA A 21 -2.86 28.49 -6.98
CA ALA A 21 -3.05 29.28 -5.76
C ALA A 21 -3.82 30.56 -6.12
N ALA A 22 -5.12 30.47 -6.22
CA ALA A 22 -6.01 31.61 -6.34
C ALA A 22 -7.19 31.45 -5.39
N ALA A 23 -7.00 31.87 -4.14
CA ALA A 23 -8.07 32.34 -3.26
C ALA A 23 -7.44 33.19 -2.14
N LEU A 24 -7.04 34.41 -2.47
CA LEU A 24 -6.80 35.46 -1.47
C LEU A 24 -7.54 36.72 -1.92
N GLY A 25 -8.27 37.26 -0.95
CA GLY A 25 -9.25 38.27 -1.10
C GLY A 25 -8.77 39.57 -1.76
N THR A 26 -9.72 40.24 -2.34
CA THR A 26 -9.69 41.57 -2.88
C THR A 26 -9.18 42.60 -1.86
N PHE A 27 -7.93 43.02 -2.01
CA PHE A 27 -7.46 44.32 -1.55
C PHE A 27 -7.30 45.20 -2.78
N GLY A 28 -8.00 46.36 -2.75
CA GLY A 28 -8.02 47.29 -3.84
C GLY A 28 -6.63 47.91 -4.11
N PHE A 29 -6.08 47.65 -5.26
CA PHE A 29 -4.92 48.36 -5.78
C PHE A 29 -5.36 49.63 -6.51
N ARG A 30 -4.76 50.76 -6.18
CA ARG A 30 -4.86 52.00 -6.94
C ARG A 30 -3.90 51.90 -8.17
N PRO A 31 -4.32 52.32 -9.35
CA PRO A 31 -3.42 52.36 -10.52
C PRO A 31 -2.41 53.52 -10.32
N GLY A 32 -1.12 53.17 -10.23
CA GLY A 32 -0.06 54.17 -10.23
C GLY A 32 1.17 53.91 -9.36
N GLU A 33 1.22 52.86 -8.56
CA GLU A 33 2.45 52.51 -7.82
C GLU A 33 3.31 51.50 -8.58
N SER A 34 4.47 51.96 -9.05
CA SER A 34 5.51 51.07 -9.58
C SER A 34 6.09 50.25 -8.43
N LEU A 35 5.99 48.94 -8.52
CA LEU A 35 6.73 48.04 -7.64
C LEU A 35 8.22 48.26 -7.87
N ALA A 36 8.91 48.82 -6.88
CA ALA A 36 10.35 48.91 -6.84
C ALA A 36 10.96 47.47 -6.97
N ASP A 37 12.04 47.37 -7.78
CA ASP A 37 12.86 46.18 -7.92
C ASP A 37 13.53 45.81 -6.57
N GLY A 38 12.79 45.11 -5.73
CA GLY A 38 13.31 44.43 -4.55
C GLY A 38 13.17 42.94 -4.79
N ASP A 39 14.24 42.17 -4.59
CA ASP A 39 14.14 40.73 -4.52
C ASP A 39 13.01 40.33 -3.57
N PRO A 40 12.15 39.32 -3.92
CA PRO A 40 11.13 38.87 -3.00
C PRO A 40 11.83 38.45 -1.69
N PRO A 41 11.25 38.81 -0.50
CA PRO A 41 11.86 38.46 0.76
C PRO A 41 12.15 36.95 0.74
N PRO A 42 13.31 36.50 1.26
CA PRO A 42 13.62 35.08 1.32
C PRO A 42 12.45 34.39 2.02
N LEU A 43 11.89 33.36 1.38
CA LEU A 43 10.89 32.49 2.00
C LEU A 43 11.50 32.06 3.34
N ASN A 44 10.92 32.53 4.43
CA ASN A 44 11.36 32.18 5.78
C ASN A 44 10.93 30.74 6.02
N VAL A 45 11.70 29.80 5.44
CA VAL A 45 11.47 28.38 5.62
C VAL A 45 11.82 28.09 7.07
N LYS A 46 10.80 27.95 7.90
CA LYS A 46 10.98 27.62 9.30
C LYS A 46 11.80 26.34 9.40
N GLN A 47 12.87 26.37 10.19
CA GLN A 47 13.66 25.19 10.44
C GLN A 47 12.83 24.19 11.27
N PRO A 48 12.94 22.87 11.01
CA PRO A 48 12.20 21.86 11.75
C PRO A 48 12.46 21.94 13.25
N ASP A 49 11.39 22.00 14.04
CA ASP A 49 11.48 21.91 15.49
C ASP A 49 11.79 20.48 15.92
N ARG A 50 12.68 20.30 16.89
CA ARG A 50 12.95 19.01 17.51
C ARG A 50 12.04 18.80 18.71
N GLY A 51 11.61 17.54 18.86
CA GLY A 51 10.84 17.10 20.02
C GLY A 51 9.37 16.89 19.75
N GLY A 52 8.63 16.55 20.80
CA GLY A 52 7.23 16.22 20.74
C GLY A 52 6.94 14.75 20.47
N ILE A 53 5.68 14.40 20.51
CA ILE A 53 5.18 13.02 20.43
C ILE A 53 4.14 12.96 19.32
N PHE A 54 4.28 12.04 18.37
CA PHE A 54 3.21 11.69 17.45
C PHE A 54 2.23 10.72 18.10
N ARG A 55 0.95 11.07 18.11
CA ARG A 55 -0.14 10.28 18.67
C ARG A 55 -1.02 9.73 17.56
N ILE A 56 -1.08 8.41 17.46
CA ILE A 56 -1.73 7.69 16.37
C ILE A 56 -2.66 6.64 16.95
N ARG A 57 -3.81 6.44 16.32
CA ARG A 57 -4.72 5.33 16.65
C ARG A 57 -4.34 4.08 15.85
N MET A 58 -4.45 2.92 16.48
CA MET A 58 -4.52 1.59 15.86
C MET A 58 -5.90 0.99 16.09
N ALA A 59 -6.47 0.31 15.08
CA ALA A 59 -7.76 -0.35 15.23
C ALA A 59 -7.65 -1.68 15.99
N GLN A 60 -6.50 -2.33 15.92
CA GLN A 60 -6.28 -3.66 16.52
C GLN A 60 -4.85 -3.75 17.07
N ALA A 61 -4.68 -4.61 18.07
CA ALA A 61 -3.36 -5.01 18.52
C ALA A 61 -2.65 -5.87 17.45
N PRO A 62 -1.30 -5.81 17.36
CA PRO A 62 -0.57 -6.76 16.54
C PRO A 62 -0.76 -8.18 17.11
N PRO A 63 -1.03 -9.21 16.26
CA PRO A 63 -1.10 -10.59 16.75
C PRO A 63 0.25 -11.05 17.33
N HIS A 64 1.33 -10.58 16.74
CA HIS A 64 2.72 -10.72 17.20
C HIS A 64 3.64 -9.79 16.41
N PHE A 65 4.96 -9.80 16.67
CA PHE A 65 5.93 -8.87 16.08
C PHE A 65 6.92 -9.51 15.08
N ASP A 66 6.74 -10.78 14.66
CA ASP A 66 7.62 -11.41 13.66
C ASP A 66 7.17 -11.07 12.22
N PRO A 67 7.92 -10.23 11.45
CA PRO A 67 7.54 -9.83 10.10
C PRO A 67 7.59 -10.97 9.07
N HIS A 68 8.28 -12.08 9.39
CA HIS A 68 8.39 -13.23 8.51
C HIS A 68 7.29 -14.29 8.76
N GLN A 69 6.45 -14.11 9.79
CA GLN A 69 5.40 -15.06 10.16
C GLN A 69 3.99 -14.48 10.11
N THR A 70 3.83 -13.24 9.65
CA THR A 70 2.54 -12.60 9.44
C THR A 70 2.61 -11.58 8.32
N ALA A 71 1.48 -11.34 7.66
CA ALA A 71 1.25 -10.22 6.75
C ALA A 71 0.30 -9.16 7.38
N ALA A 72 -0.02 -9.29 8.68
CA ALA A 72 -1.00 -8.45 9.33
C ALA A 72 -0.59 -6.96 9.29
N TYR A 73 -1.47 -6.11 8.74
CA TYR A 73 -1.26 -4.67 8.65
C TYR A 73 -0.87 -4.05 9.99
N TRP A 74 -1.56 -4.45 11.08
CA TRP A 74 -1.32 -3.94 12.43
C TRP A 74 -0.07 -4.49 13.11
N THR A 75 0.63 -5.46 12.50
CA THR A 75 2.03 -5.79 12.84
C THR A 75 3.00 -4.87 12.10
N MET A 76 2.77 -4.64 10.80
CA MET A 76 3.71 -3.85 9.98
C MET A 76 3.75 -2.38 10.39
N VAL A 77 2.62 -1.80 10.85
CA VAL A 77 2.57 -0.41 11.34
C VAL A 77 3.57 -0.16 12.47
N PRO A 78 3.54 -0.84 13.64
CA PRO A 78 4.51 -0.60 14.70
C PRO A 78 5.94 -0.97 14.30
N LEU A 79 6.14 -2.02 13.50
CA LEU A 79 7.49 -2.39 13.06
C LEU A 79 8.13 -1.33 12.14
N SER A 80 7.34 -0.56 11.41
CA SER A 80 7.83 0.52 10.54
C SER A 80 8.61 1.62 11.28
N PHE A 81 8.37 1.78 12.57
CA PHE A 81 9.12 2.72 13.40
C PHE A 81 10.48 2.18 13.87
N ALA A 82 10.59 0.86 14.01
CA ALA A 82 11.75 0.24 14.63
C ALA A 82 12.79 -0.32 13.64
N TYR A 83 12.36 -0.67 12.44
CA TYR A 83 13.20 -1.37 11.46
C TYR A 83 13.52 -0.51 10.23
N SER A 84 14.60 -0.91 9.53
CA SER A 84 15.00 -0.40 8.22
C SER A 84 15.14 -1.55 7.22
N ARG A 85 15.28 -1.25 5.93
CA ARG A 85 15.43 -2.20 4.82
C ARG A 85 16.61 -1.80 3.93
N LEU A 86 16.92 -2.56 2.89
CA LEU A 86 17.97 -2.14 1.94
C LEU A 86 17.54 -0.89 1.17
N VAL A 87 16.31 -0.88 0.68
CA VAL A 87 15.71 0.17 -0.16
C VAL A 87 14.37 0.54 0.45
N MET A 88 13.98 1.79 0.43
CA MET A 88 12.71 2.28 0.97
C MET A 88 11.89 3.02 -0.10
N ILE A 89 10.61 3.19 0.17
CA ILE A 89 9.78 4.11 -0.60
C ILE A 89 10.07 5.52 -0.09
N LYS A 90 10.39 6.42 -1.00
CA LYS A 90 10.70 7.82 -0.68
C LYS A 90 9.52 8.50 0.03
N PRO A 91 9.70 9.03 1.24
CA PRO A 91 8.68 9.82 1.92
C PRO A 91 8.65 11.28 1.44
N GLY A 92 7.61 12.01 1.80
CA GLY A 92 7.59 13.47 1.65
C GLY A 92 6.30 14.01 1.04
N THR A 93 6.09 15.31 1.22
CA THR A 93 4.87 16.05 0.82
C THR A 93 4.70 16.14 -0.70
N THR A 94 5.81 16.09 -1.46
CA THR A 94 5.82 16.16 -2.93
C THR A 94 5.49 14.81 -3.58
N ILE A 95 5.50 13.73 -2.82
CA ILE A 95 5.16 12.41 -3.35
C ILE A 95 3.65 12.33 -3.60
N VAL A 96 3.28 11.94 -4.79
CA VAL A 96 1.89 11.70 -5.16
C VAL A 96 1.46 10.36 -4.57
N PRO A 97 0.43 10.29 -3.71
CA PRO A 97 -0.05 9.02 -3.17
C PRO A 97 -0.40 8.03 -4.28
N GLY A 98 0.02 6.78 -4.11
CA GLY A 98 -0.10 5.74 -5.14
C GLY A 98 1.08 5.67 -6.11
N THR A 99 2.04 6.62 -6.03
CA THR A 99 3.36 6.45 -6.64
C THR A 99 4.36 6.02 -5.58
N GLN A 100 5.36 5.23 -5.98
CA GLN A 100 6.30 4.60 -5.05
C GLN A 100 7.75 4.77 -5.51
N PRO A 101 8.23 6.01 -5.64
CA PRO A 101 9.62 6.23 -6.00
C PRO A 101 10.52 5.65 -4.92
N LEU A 102 11.54 4.91 -5.35
CA LEU A 102 12.49 4.28 -4.44
C LEU A 102 13.53 5.28 -3.95
N ASP A 103 14.01 5.05 -2.73
CA ASP A 103 15.13 5.78 -2.13
C ASP A 103 16.05 4.82 -1.36
N SER A 104 17.24 5.29 -1.06
CA SER A 104 18.23 4.55 -0.29
C SER A 104 17.84 4.50 1.19
N ASP A 105 17.94 3.30 1.81
CA ASP A 105 17.78 3.12 3.26
C ASP A 105 19.13 2.61 3.82
N ILE A 106 19.26 1.35 4.23
CA ILE A 106 20.53 0.76 4.68
C ILE A 106 21.56 0.73 3.53
N ALA A 107 21.12 0.41 2.30
CA ALA A 107 21.97 0.54 1.13
C ALA A 107 22.14 2.02 0.75
N GLN A 108 23.39 2.47 0.68
CA GLN A 108 23.74 3.80 0.19
C GLN A 108 23.56 3.91 -1.33
N SER A 109 23.88 2.83 -2.04
CA SER A 109 23.76 2.71 -3.49
C SER A 109 23.64 1.25 -3.90
N TRP A 110 23.20 1.04 -5.12
CA TRP A 110 23.15 -0.28 -5.74
C TRP A 110 23.39 -0.21 -7.25
N ASP A 111 23.97 -1.30 -7.76
CA ASP A 111 24.18 -1.50 -9.19
C ASP A 111 23.56 -2.83 -9.62
N ARG A 112 22.99 -2.86 -10.82
CA ARG A 112 22.58 -4.09 -11.47
C ARG A 112 23.65 -4.52 -12.48
N VAL A 113 24.22 -5.69 -12.26
CA VAL A 113 25.25 -6.30 -13.11
C VAL A 113 24.61 -7.37 -14.00
N GLY A 114 24.52 -7.11 -15.27
CA GLY A 114 23.72 -7.94 -16.18
C GLY A 114 22.22 -7.81 -15.89
N GLU A 115 21.48 -8.91 -15.98
CA GLU A 115 20.03 -8.89 -15.83
C GLU A 115 19.53 -9.44 -14.47
N THR A 116 20.36 -10.22 -13.76
CA THR A 116 19.94 -10.97 -12.58
C THR A 116 20.76 -10.69 -11.32
N VAL A 117 21.86 -9.93 -11.41
CA VAL A 117 22.73 -9.70 -10.26
C VAL A 117 22.61 -8.26 -9.79
N TYR A 118 22.37 -8.09 -8.49
CA TYR A 118 22.36 -6.78 -7.83
C TYR A 118 23.46 -6.72 -6.77
N VAL A 119 24.22 -5.62 -6.77
CA VAL A 119 25.28 -5.36 -5.79
C VAL A 119 24.93 -4.10 -5.02
N PHE A 120 24.70 -4.25 -3.71
CA PHE A 120 24.36 -3.17 -2.80
C PHE A 120 25.60 -2.78 -1.98
N LYS A 121 25.86 -1.47 -1.91
CA LYS A 121 26.86 -0.90 -1.00
C LYS A 121 26.13 -0.34 0.21
N LEU A 122 26.40 -0.91 1.39
CA LEU A 122 25.77 -0.48 2.63
C LEU A 122 26.40 0.81 3.15
N ARG A 123 25.60 1.64 3.83
CA ARG A 123 26.13 2.75 4.61
C ARG A 123 27.00 2.21 5.73
N GLN A 124 28.17 2.81 5.92
CA GLN A 124 29.08 2.43 7.00
C GLN A 124 28.64 3.08 8.32
N GLY A 125 28.93 2.41 9.44
CA GLY A 125 28.65 2.92 10.78
C GLY A 125 27.17 2.87 11.21
N ILE A 126 26.29 2.21 10.46
CA ILE A 126 24.92 1.95 10.92
C ILE A 126 24.99 1.08 12.17
N ARG A 127 24.36 1.53 13.24
CA ARG A 127 24.28 0.78 14.50
C ARG A 127 22.87 0.32 14.78
N TRP A 128 22.75 -0.88 15.28
CA TRP A 128 21.53 -1.37 15.89
C TRP A 128 21.14 -0.51 17.08
N GLN A 129 19.87 -0.57 17.44
CA GLN A 129 19.37 0.04 18.68
C GLN A 129 20.14 -0.48 19.91
N PRO A 130 20.44 0.38 20.91
CA PRO A 130 21.21 -0.02 22.10
C PRO A 130 20.35 -0.81 23.09
N LYS A 131 19.72 -1.88 22.63
CA LYS A 131 18.88 -2.80 23.40
C LYS A 131 19.44 -4.21 23.36
N PRO A 132 19.33 -4.98 24.49
CA PRO A 132 19.65 -6.40 24.47
C PRO A 132 18.74 -7.19 23.50
N PRO A 133 19.26 -8.26 22.85
CA PRO A 133 20.61 -8.81 22.97
C PRO A 133 21.66 -8.15 22.06
N VAL A 134 21.29 -7.23 21.17
CA VAL A 134 22.15 -6.68 20.11
C VAL A 134 23.11 -5.59 20.63
N ASN A 135 22.67 -4.80 21.64
CA ASN A 135 23.46 -3.82 22.38
C ASN A 135 24.20 -2.78 21.50
N GLY A 136 23.57 -2.34 20.40
CA GLY A 136 24.11 -1.24 19.60
C GLY A 136 25.33 -1.59 18.75
N ARG A 137 25.60 -2.87 18.45
CA ARG A 137 26.68 -3.23 17.51
C ARG A 137 26.44 -2.65 16.12
N GLU A 138 27.48 -2.62 15.33
CA GLU A 138 27.35 -2.19 13.93
C GLU A 138 26.63 -3.24 13.08
N LEU A 139 25.78 -2.76 12.14
CA LEU A 139 25.14 -3.58 11.12
C LEU A 139 26.14 -3.87 10.00
N THR A 140 26.12 -5.09 9.49
CA THR A 140 27.01 -5.56 8.42
C THR A 140 26.22 -6.27 7.32
N ALA A 141 26.88 -6.59 6.22
CA ALA A 141 26.29 -7.36 5.11
C ALA A 141 25.81 -8.76 5.54
N ASP A 142 26.43 -9.35 6.58
CA ASP A 142 25.99 -10.64 7.13
C ASP A 142 24.60 -10.57 7.77
N ASP A 143 24.21 -9.42 8.34
CA ASP A 143 22.86 -9.22 8.89
C ASP A 143 21.80 -9.23 7.78
N VAL A 144 22.10 -8.62 6.65
CA VAL A 144 21.21 -8.61 5.48
C VAL A 144 21.10 -10.02 4.90
N LYS A 145 22.23 -10.72 4.74
CA LYS A 145 22.27 -12.10 4.27
C LYS A 145 21.45 -13.00 5.18
N TYR A 146 21.69 -12.97 6.48
CA TYR A 146 20.93 -13.73 7.47
C TYR A 146 19.43 -13.46 7.38
N THR A 147 19.05 -12.20 7.25
CA THR A 147 17.64 -11.79 7.16
C THR A 147 16.94 -12.44 5.99
N TYR A 148 17.51 -12.34 4.78
CA TYR A 148 16.86 -12.86 3.59
C TYR A 148 16.92 -14.39 3.52
N GLU A 149 17.99 -15.02 4.02
CA GLU A 149 18.02 -16.48 4.19
C GLU A 149 16.93 -16.96 5.16
N ARG A 150 16.76 -16.30 6.32
CA ARG A 150 15.66 -16.61 7.25
C ARG A 150 14.30 -16.35 6.63
N PHE A 151 14.13 -15.24 5.92
CA PHE A 151 12.87 -14.91 5.23
C PHE A 151 12.42 -16.04 4.30
N LEU A 152 13.36 -16.57 3.50
CA LEU A 152 13.11 -17.66 2.56
C LEU A 152 12.98 -19.04 3.24
N ALA A 153 13.67 -19.25 4.35
CA ALA A 153 13.66 -20.51 5.10
C ALA A 153 12.47 -20.63 6.08
N THR A 154 11.84 -19.50 6.47
CA THR A 154 10.74 -19.51 7.44
C THR A 154 9.55 -20.28 6.85
N LYS A 155 9.18 -21.36 7.53
CA LYS A 155 8.06 -22.21 7.11
C LYS A 155 6.75 -21.42 7.19
N ASN A 156 5.94 -21.53 6.15
CA ASN A 156 4.66 -20.83 6.02
C ASN A 156 4.79 -19.29 6.11
N ASN A 157 5.91 -18.70 5.67
CA ASN A 157 6.02 -17.26 5.55
C ASN A 157 5.00 -16.73 4.53
N PRO A 158 3.98 -15.97 4.96
CA PRO A 158 2.94 -15.47 4.05
C PRO A 158 3.49 -14.45 3.04
N ASN A 159 4.65 -13.85 3.34
CA ASN A 159 5.32 -12.84 2.50
C ASN A 159 6.38 -13.46 1.58
N ARG A 160 6.55 -14.79 1.57
CA ARG A 160 7.62 -15.49 0.87
C ARG A 160 7.74 -15.10 -0.61
N ALA A 161 6.62 -14.93 -1.30
CA ALA A 161 6.56 -14.53 -2.71
C ALA A 161 7.33 -13.25 -3.03
N LEU A 162 7.46 -12.33 -2.07
CA LEU A 162 8.20 -11.07 -2.27
C LEU A 162 9.67 -11.31 -2.63
N LEU A 163 10.31 -12.34 -2.09
CA LEU A 163 11.75 -12.61 -2.28
C LEU A 163 12.03 -14.00 -2.89
N ASP A 164 11.01 -14.76 -3.29
CA ASP A 164 11.19 -16.11 -3.82
C ASP A 164 11.96 -16.15 -5.16
N MET A 165 12.05 -15.02 -5.84
CA MET A 165 12.90 -14.83 -7.02
C MET A 165 14.41 -14.84 -6.70
N ILE A 166 14.81 -14.71 -5.45
CA ILE A 166 16.22 -14.77 -5.05
C ILE A 166 16.73 -16.22 -5.18
N ASP A 167 17.86 -16.37 -5.88
CA ASP A 167 18.62 -17.60 -5.94
C ASP A 167 19.68 -17.62 -4.83
N LYS A 168 20.46 -16.54 -4.67
CA LYS A 168 21.58 -16.49 -3.75
C LYS A 168 21.77 -15.11 -3.15
N VAL A 169 22.14 -15.05 -1.84
CA VAL A 169 22.57 -13.85 -1.14
C VAL A 169 24.00 -14.06 -0.63
N GLU A 170 24.91 -13.15 -0.97
CA GLU A 170 26.32 -13.19 -0.61
C GLU A 170 26.72 -11.91 0.11
N ALA A 171 27.62 -12.03 1.08
CA ALA A 171 28.29 -10.93 1.77
C ALA A 171 29.79 -11.02 1.48
N PRO A 172 30.28 -10.55 0.33
CA PRO A 172 31.69 -10.68 -0.05
C PRO A 172 32.63 -9.86 0.83
N ASP A 173 32.13 -8.80 1.42
CA ASP A 173 32.82 -8.00 2.43
C ASP A 173 31.80 -7.41 3.42
N LYS A 174 32.30 -6.71 4.46
CA LYS A 174 31.50 -6.17 5.57
C LYS A 174 30.34 -5.26 5.12
N TYR A 175 30.47 -4.57 3.99
CA TYR A 175 29.54 -3.55 3.54
C TYR A 175 29.00 -3.76 2.12
N THR A 176 29.22 -4.95 1.56
CA THR A 176 28.70 -5.30 0.24
C THR A 176 27.77 -6.50 0.34
N VAL A 177 26.56 -6.33 -0.16
CA VAL A 177 25.60 -7.43 -0.35
C VAL A 177 25.44 -7.66 -1.84
N LYS A 178 25.61 -8.92 -2.27
CA LYS A 178 25.36 -9.33 -3.64
C LYS A 178 24.20 -10.30 -3.67
N ILE A 179 23.17 -9.98 -4.46
CA ILE A 179 21.98 -10.81 -4.61
C ILE A 179 21.89 -11.26 -6.06
N THR A 180 21.77 -12.56 -6.27
CA THR A 180 21.52 -13.16 -7.57
C THR A 180 20.09 -13.63 -7.64
N LEU A 181 19.38 -13.28 -8.72
CA LEU A 181 18.01 -13.71 -8.99
C LEU A 181 18.02 -14.96 -9.87
N LYS A 182 17.02 -15.83 -9.74
CA LYS A 182 16.77 -16.99 -10.60
C LYS A 182 16.52 -16.60 -12.05
N GLU A 183 15.83 -15.49 -12.26
CA GLU A 183 15.53 -14.91 -13.57
C GLU A 183 15.44 -13.36 -13.47
N PRO A 184 15.55 -12.63 -14.60
CA PRO A 184 15.42 -11.18 -14.59
C PRO A 184 14.07 -10.74 -14.00
N ASN A 185 14.11 -9.80 -13.04
CA ASN A 185 12.90 -9.24 -12.46
C ASN A 185 13.06 -7.72 -12.23
N ALA A 186 12.34 -6.93 -13.01
CA ALA A 186 12.41 -5.47 -12.96
C ALA A 186 11.75 -4.87 -11.70
N TRP A 187 10.98 -5.66 -10.94
CA TRP A 187 10.31 -5.24 -9.70
C TRP A 187 11.07 -5.62 -8.43
N PHE A 188 12.25 -6.20 -8.58
CA PHE A 188 13.02 -6.69 -7.43
C PHE A 188 13.30 -5.59 -6.39
N LEU A 189 13.65 -4.39 -6.82
CA LEU A 189 13.90 -3.27 -5.89
C LEU A 189 12.61 -2.82 -5.18
N ASP A 190 11.49 -2.81 -5.88
CA ASP A 190 10.17 -2.51 -5.29
C ASP A 190 9.79 -3.54 -4.21
N ARG A 191 10.11 -4.82 -4.46
CA ARG A 191 9.92 -5.91 -3.49
C ARG A 191 10.81 -5.73 -2.25
N LEU A 192 12.05 -5.30 -2.42
CA LEU A 192 12.96 -4.96 -1.30
C LEU A 192 12.47 -3.74 -0.50
N ALA A 193 11.68 -2.85 -1.11
CA ALA A 193 11.10 -1.70 -0.42
C ALA A 193 9.80 -2.03 0.34
N SER A 194 9.32 -3.27 0.30
CA SER A 194 8.15 -3.72 1.07
C SER A 194 8.38 -3.63 2.57
N THR A 195 7.32 -3.35 3.32
CA THR A 195 7.32 -3.36 4.80
C THR A 195 7.46 -4.75 5.42
N SER A 196 7.48 -5.82 4.62
CA SER A 196 7.72 -7.17 5.10
C SER A 196 9.19 -7.60 5.01
N THR A 197 10.06 -6.79 4.39
CA THR A 197 11.48 -7.14 4.13
C THR A 197 12.45 -6.42 5.09
N TRP A 198 11.99 -6.09 6.29
CA TRP A 198 12.80 -5.50 7.36
C TRP A 198 14.06 -6.30 7.67
N ILE A 199 15.20 -5.61 7.84
CA ILE A 199 16.43 -6.25 8.27
C ILE A 199 16.35 -6.50 9.77
N ILE A 200 16.51 -7.77 10.17
CA ILE A 200 16.35 -8.26 11.55
C ILE A 200 17.67 -8.74 12.13
N ALA A 201 17.81 -8.64 13.45
CA ALA A 201 19.02 -9.09 14.16
C ALA A 201 18.96 -10.59 14.46
N ARG A 202 20.01 -11.32 14.10
CA ARG A 202 20.19 -12.75 14.37
C ARG A 202 20.06 -13.05 15.86
N GLU A 203 20.70 -12.25 16.70
CA GLU A 203 20.75 -12.41 18.15
C GLU A 203 19.35 -12.40 18.79
N CYS A 204 18.40 -11.64 18.20
CA CYS A 204 17.02 -11.66 18.67
C CYS A 204 16.37 -13.02 18.40
N VAL A 205 16.58 -13.60 17.22
CA VAL A 205 16.07 -14.93 16.88
C VAL A 205 16.72 -16.01 17.74
N GLU A 206 18.03 -15.96 17.92
CA GLU A 206 18.78 -16.91 18.76
C GLU A 206 18.34 -16.87 20.22
N LYS A 207 18.09 -15.67 20.76
CA LYS A 207 17.68 -15.50 22.16
C LYS A 207 16.23 -15.91 22.41
N PHE A 208 15.31 -15.56 21.52
CA PHE A 208 13.86 -15.69 21.75
C PHE A 208 13.23 -16.87 21.00
N GLY A 209 13.97 -17.53 20.07
CA GLY A 209 13.49 -18.60 19.19
C GLY A 209 12.78 -18.08 17.93
N ASP A 210 12.08 -16.96 18.05
CA ASP A 210 11.43 -16.21 16.96
C ASP A 210 11.37 -14.70 17.30
N LEU A 211 10.64 -13.92 16.52
CA LEU A 211 10.48 -12.48 16.75
C LEU A 211 9.05 -12.10 17.19
N LYS A 212 8.26 -13.04 17.70
CA LYS A 212 6.86 -12.78 18.05
C LYS A 212 6.68 -11.87 19.25
N LYS A 213 7.63 -11.86 20.17
CA LYS A 213 7.58 -11.05 21.39
C LYS A 213 8.00 -9.60 21.15
N ALA A 214 7.38 -8.66 21.87
CA ALA A 214 7.72 -7.23 21.78
C ALA A 214 9.19 -6.96 22.17
N GLU A 215 9.76 -7.73 23.10
CA GLU A 215 11.16 -7.62 23.53
C GLU A 215 12.16 -7.98 22.43
N SER A 216 11.73 -8.75 21.41
CA SER A 216 12.55 -9.08 20.25
C SER A 216 12.64 -7.95 19.22
N VAL A 217 11.84 -6.90 19.35
CA VAL A 217 11.85 -5.76 18.44
C VAL A 217 13.09 -4.90 18.70
N VAL A 218 14.14 -5.18 17.97
CA VAL A 218 15.40 -4.43 17.95
C VAL A 218 15.81 -4.25 16.50
N GLY A 219 15.78 -3.03 16.01
CA GLY A 219 16.06 -2.69 14.62
C GLY A 219 17.13 -1.60 14.49
N THR A 220 17.16 -0.98 13.32
CA THR A 220 18.02 0.18 12.99
C THR A 220 17.18 1.42 12.65
N GLY A 221 15.87 1.29 12.73
CA GLY A 221 14.91 2.35 12.39
C GLY A 221 14.98 3.57 13.32
N PRO A 222 14.22 4.62 12.97
CA PRO A 222 14.33 5.93 13.61
C PRO A 222 13.84 5.97 15.06
N TRP A 223 12.96 5.05 15.47
CA TRP A 223 12.49 4.94 16.86
C TRP A 223 12.67 3.52 17.39
N MET A 224 12.78 3.40 18.70
CA MET A 224 12.90 2.13 19.44
C MET A 224 11.60 1.83 20.16
N LEU A 225 11.12 0.59 20.09
CA LEU A 225 10.04 0.14 20.94
C LEU A 225 10.47 0.24 22.41
N GLU A 226 9.82 1.10 23.17
CA GLU A 226 10.04 1.27 24.60
C GLU A 226 9.14 0.37 25.42
N ARG A 227 7.83 0.38 25.12
CA ARG A 227 6.82 -0.34 25.91
C ARG A 227 5.67 -0.83 25.03
N TYR A 228 5.24 -2.03 25.28
CA TYR A 228 3.99 -2.60 24.75
C TYR A 228 3.04 -2.96 25.91
N GLU A 229 1.87 -2.36 25.91
CA GLU A 229 0.76 -2.67 26.81
C GLU A 229 -0.32 -3.38 25.97
N PRO A 230 -0.43 -4.71 26.06
CA PRO A 230 -1.35 -5.48 25.23
C PRO A 230 -2.79 -4.94 25.25
N GLY A 231 -3.36 -4.74 24.07
CA GLY A 231 -4.74 -4.21 23.92
C GLY A 231 -4.93 -2.73 24.25
N SER A 232 -3.87 -2.01 24.65
CA SER A 232 -3.95 -0.61 25.06
C SER A 232 -3.04 0.31 24.24
N LYS A 233 -1.72 0.14 24.34
CA LYS A 233 -0.75 1.10 23.78
C LYS A 233 0.57 0.46 23.38
N ILE A 234 1.20 1.04 22.35
CA ILE A 234 2.60 0.80 21.98
C ILE A 234 3.33 2.13 21.99
N SER A 235 4.42 2.24 22.75
CA SER A 235 5.21 3.46 22.89
C SER A 235 6.59 3.27 22.29
N PHE A 236 7.05 4.28 21.56
CA PHE A 236 8.37 4.33 20.96
C PHE A 236 9.09 5.61 21.39
N VAL A 237 10.40 5.51 21.59
CA VAL A 237 11.31 6.64 21.84
C VAL A 237 12.30 6.76 20.70
N ARG A 238 12.83 7.96 20.49
CA ARG A 238 13.85 8.22 19.47
C ARG A 238 15.04 7.29 19.62
N ASN A 239 15.47 6.70 18.50
CA ASN A 239 16.70 5.90 18.45
C ASN A 239 17.92 6.84 18.47
N PRO A 240 18.77 6.80 19.52
CA PRO A 240 19.99 7.61 19.56
C PRO A 240 21.01 7.21 18.50
N ASN A 241 20.93 5.99 17.98
CA ASN A 241 21.77 5.44 16.92
C ASN A 241 21.16 5.59 15.51
N CYS A 242 20.13 6.43 15.35
CA CYS A 242 19.53 6.62 14.02
C CYS A 242 20.57 7.16 13.04
N PHE A 243 20.76 6.45 11.93
CA PHE A 243 21.81 6.77 10.96
C PHE A 243 21.42 7.88 9.97
N TYR A 244 20.16 8.30 9.97
CA TYR A 244 19.72 9.46 9.20
C TYR A 244 20.10 10.76 9.94
N PRO A 245 20.93 11.63 9.34
CA PRO A 245 21.40 12.84 10.02
C PRO A 245 20.23 13.73 10.46
N LYS A 246 20.21 14.09 11.73
CA LYS A 246 19.20 14.96 12.37
C LYS A 246 17.79 14.37 12.48
N LEU A 247 17.53 13.17 11.98
CA LEU A 247 16.22 12.51 12.06
C LEU A 247 16.20 11.44 13.17
N PRO A 248 15.01 11.04 13.64
CA PRO A 248 13.73 11.73 13.43
C PRO A 248 13.66 13.03 14.24
N TYR A 249 12.77 13.95 13.85
CA TYR A 249 12.57 15.19 14.60
C TYR A 249 11.78 14.96 15.88
N ALA A 250 10.71 14.17 15.85
CA ALA A 250 9.91 13.85 17.03
C ALA A 250 10.67 12.96 18.04
N ASP A 251 10.47 13.20 19.34
CA ASP A 251 11.10 12.40 20.41
C ASP A 251 10.49 11.02 20.55
N ALA A 252 9.19 10.91 20.31
CA ALA A 252 8.42 9.70 20.59
C ALA A 252 7.26 9.50 19.63
N VAL A 253 6.74 8.27 19.61
CA VAL A 253 5.49 7.90 18.93
C VAL A 253 4.66 7.07 19.91
N GLU A 254 3.39 7.39 20.03
CA GLU A 254 2.41 6.63 20.79
C GLU A 254 1.32 6.10 19.86
N LEU A 255 1.14 4.78 19.84
CA LEU A 255 0.09 4.09 19.12
C LEU A 255 -0.95 3.61 20.13
N SER A 256 -2.11 4.27 20.19
CA SER A 256 -3.22 3.86 21.07
C SER A 256 -4.13 2.87 20.37
N ILE A 257 -4.41 1.75 21.00
CA ILE A 257 -5.27 0.69 20.45
C ILE A 257 -6.72 0.95 20.86
N ILE A 258 -7.53 1.39 19.90
CA ILE A 258 -8.96 1.67 20.10
C ILE A 258 -9.73 0.97 18.98
N PRO A 259 -10.36 -0.19 19.23
CA PRO A 259 -11.08 -0.94 18.20
C PRO A 259 -12.32 -0.20 17.66
N ASP A 260 -13.10 0.43 18.54
CA ASP A 260 -14.31 1.13 18.14
C ASP A 260 -14.01 2.43 17.38
N SER A 261 -14.45 2.52 16.13
CA SER A 261 -14.20 3.66 15.25
C SER A 261 -14.92 4.93 15.71
N ASN A 262 -16.06 4.85 16.40
CA ASN A 262 -16.77 6.04 16.89
C ASN A 262 -16.06 6.62 18.10
N ALA A 263 -15.57 5.76 19.02
CA ALA A 263 -14.72 6.19 20.14
C ALA A 263 -13.40 6.78 19.63
N ALA A 264 -12.81 6.20 18.58
CA ALA A 264 -11.60 6.72 17.94
C ALA A 264 -11.85 8.10 17.29
N LEU A 265 -12.98 8.28 16.59
CA LEU A 265 -13.38 9.57 16.03
C LEU A 265 -13.58 10.61 17.14
N ALA A 266 -14.28 10.26 18.21
CA ALA A 266 -14.49 11.17 19.35
C ALA A 266 -13.15 11.60 19.99
N ALA A 267 -12.21 10.67 20.14
CA ALA A 267 -10.87 10.95 20.65
C ALA A 267 -10.06 11.86 19.69
N PHE A 268 -10.15 11.63 18.37
CA PHE A 268 -9.54 12.51 17.37
C PHE A 268 -10.13 13.92 17.43
N LEU A 269 -11.45 14.04 17.44
CA LEU A 269 -12.14 15.32 17.58
C LEU A 269 -11.85 16.05 18.92
N ALA A 270 -11.41 15.34 19.93
CA ALA A 270 -10.92 15.88 21.19
C ALA A 270 -9.42 16.24 21.18
N GLY A 271 -8.73 16.14 20.02
CA GLY A 271 -7.31 16.45 19.87
C GLY A 271 -6.36 15.44 20.53
N LYS A 272 -6.83 14.20 20.80
CA LYS A 272 -5.99 13.16 21.41
C LYS A 272 -5.10 12.42 20.39
N PHE A 273 -5.37 12.57 19.10
CA PHE A 273 -4.58 12.04 17.99
C PHE A 273 -4.15 13.17 17.06
N ASP A 274 -2.97 13.04 16.52
CA ASP A 274 -2.40 14.00 15.57
C ASP A 274 -2.81 13.68 14.12
N PHE A 275 -3.33 12.48 13.87
CA PHE A 275 -3.71 11.97 12.56
C PHE A 275 -5.12 11.37 12.58
N GLY A 276 -5.74 11.31 11.41
CA GLY A 276 -7.05 10.70 11.23
C GLY A 276 -7.12 9.29 11.83
N PRO A 277 -8.24 8.94 12.48
CA PRO A 277 -8.32 7.75 13.33
C PRO A 277 -8.53 6.44 12.58
N GLU A 278 -8.80 6.47 11.27
CA GLU A 278 -8.97 5.24 10.48
C GLU A 278 -7.64 4.74 9.89
N ALA A 279 -7.62 3.51 9.37
CA ALA A 279 -6.43 2.94 8.75
C ALA A 279 -5.86 3.87 7.65
N GLY A 280 -4.52 3.96 7.54
CA GLY A 280 -3.87 4.91 6.63
C GLY A 280 -3.88 6.35 7.13
N MET A 281 -4.19 6.61 8.41
CA MET A 281 -4.34 7.95 8.99
C MET A 281 -5.44 8.76 8.31
N THR A 282 -6.56 8.10 7.99
CA THR A 282 -7.70 8.68 7.27
C THR A 282 -8.87 9.03 8.20
N VAL A 283 -9.84 9.76 7.67
CA VAL A 283 -11.10 10.12 8.32
C VAL A 283 -12.24 9.67 7.42
N ARG A 284 -13.34 9.16 7.99
CA ARG A 284 -14.56 8.90 7.25
C ARG A 284 -15.02 10.17 6.56
N ARG A 285 -15.39 10.06 5.30
CA ARG A 285 -15.71 11.24 4.47
C ARG A 285 -16.79 12.14 5.07
N GLY A 286 -17.82 11.54 5.67
CA GLY A 286 -18.89 12.28 6.36
C GLY A 286 -18.42 13.11 7.55
N ASP A 287 -17.31 12.72 8.18
CA ASP A 287 -16.79 13.38 9.38
C ASP A 287 -15.76 14.48 9.09
N VAL A 288 -15.30 14.61 7.83
CA VAL A 288 -14.27 15.59 7.42
C VAL A 288 -14.68 17.04 7.76
N ALA A 289 -15.94 17.41 7.49
CA ALA A 289 -16.42 18.75 7.75
C ALA A 289 -16.44 19.08 9.24
N ALA A 290 -16.90 18.13 10.07
CA ALA A 290 -16.89 18.26 11.52
C ALA A 290 -15.47 18.33 12.08
N ALA A 291 -14.57 17.50 11.57
CA ALA A 291 -13.15 17.52 11.96
C ALA A 291 -12.48 18.84 11.60
N LYS A 292 -12.67 19.36 10.39
CA LYS A 292 -12.15 20.68 9.98
C LYS A 292 -12.66 21.81 10.87
N LYS A 293 -13.95 21.80 11.22
CA LYS A 293 -14.56 22.80 12.10
C LYS A 293 -14.01 22.74 13.52
N LYS A 294 -13.73 21.55 14.04
CA LYS A 294 -13.36 21.35 15.44
C LYS A 294 -11.86 21.42 15.70
N LEU A 295 -11.04 20.93 14.77
CA LEU A 295 -9.58 20.78 14.92
C LEU A 295 -8.78 21.83 14.12
N GLY A 296 -9.43 22.54 13.21
CA GLY A 296 -8.82 23.60 12.43
C GLY A 296 -9.25 24.98 12.93
N HIS A 297 -8.40 25.97 12.69
CA HIS A 297 -8.74 27.38 12.81
C HIS A 297 -8.86 27.97 11.40
N TRP A 298 -9.58 29.10 11.24
CA TRP A 298 -9.72 29.75 9.94
C TRP A 298 -8.38 30.17 9.32
N TRP A 299 -7.38 30.46 10.16
CA TRP A 299 -6.01 30.82 9.77
C TRP A 299 -5.04 29.61 9.73
N LEU A 300 -5.42 28.47 10.28
CA LEU A 300 -4.64 27.23 10.32
C LEU A 300 -5.56 26.02 10.24
N PRO A 301 -6.03 25.65 9.04
CA PRO A 301 -7.00 24.58 8.87
C PRO A 301 -6.40 23.20 9.12
N LEU A 302 -7.24 22.25 9.60
CA LEU A 302 -6.90 20.82 9.59
C LEU A 302 -6.42 20.43 8.19
N GLN A 303 -5.26 19.82 8.12
CA GLN A 303 -4.67 19.37 6.86
C GLN A 303 -5.40 18.14 6.35
N THR A 304 -5.68 18.10 5.06
CA THR A 304 -6.34 16.93 4.43
C THR A 304 -5.80 16.69 3.04
N ARG A 305 -5.67 15.41 2.66
CA ARG A 305 -5.31 15.00 1.30
C ARG A 305 -6.17 13.83 0.87
N GLU A 306 -6.79 13.95 -0.29
CA GLU A 306 -7.60 12.90 -0.89
C GLU A 306 -6.74 12.07 -1.84
N PHE A 307 -6.89 10.73 -1.80
CA PHE A 307 -6.20 9.81 -2.71
C PHE A 307 -6.94 8.46 -2.78
N LEU A 308 -6.60 7.67 -3.80
CA LEU A 308 -7.17 6.33 -3.99
C LEU A 308 -6.38 5.28 -3.20
N VAL A 309 -7.11 4.33 -2.63
CA VAL A 309 -6.56 3.09 -2.05
C VAL A 309 -7.27 1.89 -2.65
N PRO A 310 -6.58 0.77 -2.95
CA PRO A 310 -7.25 -0.44 -3.39
C PRO A 310 -8.17 -0.97 -2.29
N SER A 311 -9.40 -1.43 -2.65
CA SER A 311 -10.29 -2.06 -1.66
C SER A 311 -9.84 -3.48 -1.30
N GLY A 312 -9.04 -4.10 -2.14
CA GLY A 312 -8.64 -5.50 -2.02
C GLY A 312 -9.75 -6.52 -2.32
N ARG A 313 -11.00 -6.08 -2.54
CA ARG A 313 -12.13 -6.98 -2.80
C ARG A 313 -11.97 -7.68 -4.15
N ILE A 314 -12.18 -9.01 -4.15
CA ILE A 314 -12.24 -9.83 -5.35
C ILE A 314 -13.43 -10.81 -5.31
N ALA A 315 -14.02 -11.06 -6.48
CA ALA A 315 -14.84 -12.23 -6.74
C ALA A 315 -14.00 -13.21 -7.56
N ALA A 316 -13.37 -14.17 -6.88
CA ALA A 316 -12.54 -15.18 -7.52
C ALA A 316 -13.40 -16.34 -8.04
N MET A 317 -13.03 -16.88 -9.21
CA MET A 317 -13.81 -17.87 -9.95
C MET A 317 -12.90 -19.07 -10.33
N LYS A 318 -13.39 -20.30 -10.19
CA LYS A 318 -12.69 -21.51 -10.68
C LYS A 318 -12.86 -21.64 -12.18
N LEU A 319 -11.82 -21.27 -12.94
CA LEU A 319 -11.87 -21.19 -14.40
C LEU A 319 -11.92 -22.56 -15.09
N ASP A 320 -11.65 -23.62 -14.38
CA ASP A 320 -11.69 -25.01 -14.83
C ASP A 320 -13.04 -25.72 -14.58
N GLN A 321 -14.01 -25.01 -13.95
CA GLN A 321 -15.30 -25.56 -13.56
C GLN A 321 -16.48 -24.92 -14.32
N ASP A 322 -17.46 -25.73 -14.72
CA ASP A 322 -18.71 -25.23 -15.27
C ASP A 322 -19.58 -24.54 -14.18
N PRO A 323 -20.24 -23.44 -14.50
CA PRO A 323 -20.31 -22.76 -15.80
C PRO A 323 -19.19 -21.70 -16.01
N LEU A 324 -18.21 -21.60 -15.11
CA LEU A 324 -17.18 -20.54 -15.09
C LEU A 324 -16.09 -20.72 -16.15
N LYS A 325 -16.00 -21.90 -16.80
CA LYS A 325 -15.16 -22.10 -17.99
C LYS A 325 -15.52 -21.16 -19.13
N ASP A 326 -16.82 -20.87 -19.27
CA ASP A 326 -17.29 -19.97 -20.31
C ASP A 326 -17.01 -18.50 -19.95
N VAL A 327 -16.23 -17.84 -20.78
CA VAL A 327 -15.88 -16.42 -20.58
C VAL A 327 -17.11 -15.51 -20.57
N ARG A 328 -18.21 -15.87 -21.27
CA ARG A 328 -19.45 -15.10 -21.28
C ARG A 328 -20.12 -15.10 -19.90
N VAL A 329 -20.07 -16.22 -19.18
CA VAL A 329 -20.56 -16.32 -17.79
C VAL A 329 -19.72 -15.44 -16.86
N ARG A 330 -18.41 -15.52 -16.96
CA ARG A 330 -17.50 -14.69 -16.13
C ARG A 330 -17.73 -13.19 -16.38
N ARG A 331 -17.90 -12.82 -17.65
CA ARG A 331 -18.21 -11.43 -18.02
C ARG A 331 -19.56 -10.98 -17.48
N ALA A 332 -20.58 -11.84 -17.51
CA ALA A 332 -21.88 -11.56 -16.94
C ALA A 332 -21.77 -11.28 -15.41
N ILE A 333 -20.96 -12.09 -14.69
CA ILE A 333 -20.70 -11.90 -13.26
C ILE A 333 -20.03 -10.55 -13.01
N ALA A 334 -19.01 -10.18 -13.80
CA ALA A 334 -18.30 -8.90 -13.66
C ALA A 334 -19.19 -7.70 -14.00
N MET A 335 -19.99 -7.76 -15.07
CA MET A 335 -20.94 -6.69 -15.47
C MET A 335 -22.06 -6.49 -14.44
N ALA A 336 -22.39 -7.53 -13.69
CA ALA A 336 -23.41 -7.49 -12.64
C ALA A 336 -22.88 -7.00 -11.29
N ASP A 337 -21.60 -6.65 -11.18
CA ASP A 337 -21.00 -6.11 -9.97
C ASP A 337 -21.08 -4.58 -9.93
N ASN A 338 -22.06 -4.05 -9.17
CA ASN A 338 -22.30 -2.62 -9.06
C ASN A 338 -21.31 -1.95 -8.10
N TRP A 339 -20.11 -1.70 -8.59
CA TRP A 339 -19.06 -1.06 -7.80
C TRP A 339 -19.42 0.35 -7.30
N ARG A 340 -20.30 1.09 -7.99
CA ARG A 340 -20.77 2.41 -7.56
C ARG A 340 -21.61 2.31 -6.29
N GLU A 341 -22.57 1.38 -6.24
CA GLU A 341 -23.38 1.16 -5.03
C GLU A 341 -22.51 0.70 -3.85
N ILE A 342 -21.45 -0.09 -4.10
CA ILE A 342 -20.49 -0.47 -3.06
C ILE A 342 -19.77 0.78 -2.53
N LEU A 343 -19.30 1.68 -3.40
CA LEU A 343 -18.67 2.94 -2.98
C LEU A 343 -19.62 3.86 -2.21
N GLU A 344 -20.88 3.96 -2.64
CA GLU A 344 -21.90 4.79 -1.97
C GLU A 344 -22.12 4.36 -0.52
N ARG A 345 -22.13 3.06 -0.26
CA ARG A 345 -22.33 2.51 1.08
C ARG A 345 -21.07 2.51 1.94
N ASN A 346 -19.89 2.60 1.33
CA ASN A 346 -18.63 2.59 2.09
C ASN A 346 -18.41 3.94 2.81
N PRO A 347 -18.24 3.95 4.15
CA PRO A 347 -18.16 5.19 4.95
C PRO A 347 -16.90 6.01 4.67
N LEU A 348 -15.80 5.39 4.20
CA LEU A 348 -14.58 6.10 3.81
C LEU A 348 -14.73 6.78 2.46
N ALA A 349 -15.42 6.14 1.53
CA ALA A 349 -15.54 6.57 0.14
C ALA A 349 -16.77 7.47 -0.11
N GLN A 350 -17.95 7.12 0.43
CA GLN A 350 -19.23 7.79 0.20
C GLN A 350 -19.45 8.17 -1.27
N GLY A 351 -19.39 7.16 -2.15
CA GLY A 351 -19.56 7.32 -3.59
C GLY A 351 -18.32 7.78 -4.35
N LYS A 352 -17.21 8.08 -3.68
CA LYS A 352 -15.96 8.51 -4.32
C LYS A 352 -14.99 7.36 -4.52
N GLY A 353 -14.48 7.21 -5.73
CA GLY A 353 -13.54 6.15 -6.07
C GLY A 353 -13.47 5.90 -7.57
N ALA A 354 -12.88 4.79 -7.94
CA ALA A 354 -12.73 4.38 -9.34
C ALA A 354 -12.84 2.86 -9.47
N PRO A 355 -13.37 2.32 -10.57
CA PRO A 355 -13.34 0.88 -10.80
C PRO A 355 -11.92 0.39 -11.01
N ASP A 356 -11.63 -0.79 -10.50
CA ASP A 356 -10.33 -1.44 -10.67
C ASP A 356 -10.40 -2.48 -11.80
N ALA A 357 -9.49 -2.35 -12.77
CA ALA A 357 -9.14 -3.45 -13.66
C ALA A 357 -8.23 -4.45 -12.91
N VAL A 358 -7.47 -5.27 -13.63
CA VAL A 358 -6.51 -6.19 -13.00
C VAL A 358 -5.44 -5.44 -12.17
N ILE A 359 -5.10 -4.22 -12.58
CA ILE A 359 -4.29 -3.30 -11.79
C ILE A 359 -5.21 -2.23 -11.19
N PRO A 360 -5.20 -2.05 -9.85
CA PRO A 360 -6.05 -1.07 -9.19
C PRO A 360 -5.78 0.37 -9.64
N ALA A 361 -6.84 1.17 -9.74
CA ALA A 361 -6.77 2.60 -10.10
C ALA A 361 -5.89 3.42 -9.12
N ALA A 362 -5.72 2.94 -7.90
CA ALA A 362 -4.82 3.52 -6.91
C ALA A 362 -3.35 3.52 -7.34
N LEU A 363 -2.91 2.58 -8.19
CA LEU A 363 -1.54 2.50 -8.73
C LEU A 363 -1.33 3.37 -9.98
N LYS A 364 -1.95 4.50 -10.02
CA LYS A 364 -1.94 5.59 -11.00
C LYS A 364 -1.15 5.37 -12.30
N GLU A 365 0.18 5.40 -12.24
CA GLU A 365 1.05 5.30 -13.43
C GLU A 365 0.95 3.95 -14.13
N TRP A 366 0.56 2.91 -13.42
CA TRP A 366 0.49 1.54 -13.89
C TRP A 366 -0.94 1.09 -14.22
N SER A 367 -1.94 1.83 -13.76
CA SER A 367 -3.35 1.55 -14.05
C SER A 367 -3.80 2.23 -15.32
N LEU A 368 -4.37 1.45 -16.23
CA LEU A 368 -4.98 1.95 -17.46
C LEU A 368 -6.39 2.46 -17.15
N ALA A 369 -6.73 3.65 -17.65
CA ALA A 369 -8.08 4.18 -17.49
C ALA A 369 -9.11 3.30 -18.24
N ILE A 370 -10.26 3.05 -17.63
CA ILE A 370 -11.28 2.16 -18.21
C ILE A 370 -11.65 2.53 -19.65
N LYS A 371 -11.73 3.81 -19.97
CA LYS A 371 -12.00 4.31 -21.34
C LYS A 371 -10.93 3.92 -22.38
N GLU A 372 -9.75 3.48 -21.95
CA GLU A 372 -8.64 3.05 -22.81
C GLU A 372 -8.60 1.51 -22.99
N LEU A 373 -9.49 0.80 -22.30
CA LEU A 373 -9.72 -0.63 -22.53
C LEU A 373 -10.46 -0.85 -23.86
N PRO A 374 -10.38 -2.05 -24.47
CA PRO A 374 -11.25 -2.44 -25.57
C PRO A 374 -12.74 -2.29 -25.20
N ALA A 375 -13.59 -1.93 -26.16
CA ALA A 375 -15.03 -1.67 -25.91
C ALA A 375 -15.71 -2.80 -25.12
N GLU A 376 -15.40 -4.05 -25.43
CA GLU A 376 -15.92 -5.20 -24.71
C GLU A 376 -15.40 -5.29 -23.26
N GLY A 377 -14.17 -4.85 -23.01
CA GLY A 377 -13.60 -4.78 -21.66
C GLY A 377 -14.20 -3.63 -20.85
N GLN A 378 -14.49 -2.49 -21.48
CA GLN A 378 -15.15 -1.36 -20.82
C GLN A 378 -16.48 -1.75 -20.20
N LYS A 379 -17.27 -2.59 -20.88
CA LYS A 379 -18.58 -3.07 -20.40
C LYS A 379 -18.55 -3.80 -19.06
N LEU A 380 -17.40 -4.33 -18.66
CA LEU A 380 -17.25 -4.98 -17.34
C LEU A 380 -17.25 -3.96 -16.18
N TYR A 381 -16.94 -2.70 -16.47
CA TYR A 381 -16.73 -1.63 -15.49
C TYR A 381 -17.71 -0.45 -15.68
N GLU A 382 -18.50 -0.48 -16.74
CA GLU A 382 -19.57 0.50 -16.97
C GLU A 382 -20.67 0.35 -15.90
N PRO A 383 -21.62 1.33 -15.79
CA PRO A 383 -22.69 1.21 -14.84
C PRO A 383 -23.36 -0.16 -14.94
N PHE A 384 -23.69 -0.70 -13.78
CA PHE A 384 -24.41 -1.97 -13.62
C PHE A 384 -25.38 -2.25 -14.77
N ASP A 385 -25.15 -3.34 -15.50
CA ASP A 385 -25.98 -3.77 -16.65
C ASP A 385 -26.51 -5.20 -16.43
N ALA A 386 -27.58 -5.30 -15.65
CA ALA A 386 -28.27 -6.56 -15.42
C ALA A 386 -28.87 -7.17 -16.70
N ALA A 387 -29.29 -6.34 -17.65
CA ALA A 387 -29.90 -6.82 -18.90
C ALA A 387 -28.82 -7.44 -19.81
N GLY A 388 -27.70 -6.75 -20.00
CA GLY A 388 -26.54 -7.27 -20.74
C GLY A 388 -25.95 -8.54 -20.10
N ALA A 389 -25.89 -8.60 -18.78
CA ALA A 389 -25.45 -9.81 -18.08
C ALA A 389 -26.40 -11.00 -18.35
N LYS A 390 -27.71 -10.81 -18.31
CA LYS A 390 -28.71 -11.84 -18.68
C LYS A 390 -28.54 -12.32 -20.12
N GLN A 391 -28.29 -11.41 -21.05
CA GLN A 391 -28.07 -11.75 -22.46
C GLN A 391 -26.83 -12.63 -22.62
N LEU A 392 -25.74 -12.31 -21.91
CA LEU A 392 -24.51 -13.14 -21.91
C LEU A 392 -24.76 -14.51 -21.32
N LEU A 393 -25.51 -14.62 -20.22
CA LEU A 393 -25.90 -15.91 -19.63
C LEU A 393 -26.74 -16.74 -20.60
N ALA A 394 -27.74 -16.13 -21.25
CA ALA A 394 -28.58 -16.81 -22.25
C ALA A 394 -27.74 -17.30 -23.43
N ALA A 395 -26.82 -16.47 -23.95
CA ALA A 395 -25.89 -16.83 -25.01
C ALA A 395 -24.91 -17.95 -24.62
N ALA A 396 -24.61 -18.08 -23.33
CA ALA A 396 -23.80 -19.16 -22.76
C ALA A 396 -24.60 -20.45 -22.48
N GLY A 397 -25.89 -20.50 -22.81
CA GLY A 397 -26.77 -21.66 -22.60
C GLY A 397 -27.56 -21.63 -21.28
N HIS A 398 -27.58 -20.50 -20.59
CA HIS A 398 -28.28 -20.33 -19.31
C HIS A 398 -29.39 -19.26 -19.37
N PRO A 399 -30.43 -19.40 -20.20
CA PRO A 399 -31.49 -18.39 -20.34
C PRO A 399 -32.30 -18.18 -19.05
N GLY A 400 -32.36 -19.18 -18.17
CA GLY A 400 -32.98 -19.12 -16.83
C GLY A 400 -32.07 -18.57 -15.73
N GLY A 401 -30.88 -18.15 -16.09
CA GLY A 401 -29.83 -17.75 -15.10
C GLY A 401 -28.99 -18.94 -14.61
N ILE A 402 -28.16 -18.67 -13.61
CA ILE A 402 -27.30 -19.67 -12.96
C ILE A 402 -27.48 -19.63 -11.45
N LYS A 403 -27.39 -20.78 -10.80
CA LYS A 403 -27.23 -20.90 -9.36
C LYS A 403 -25.81 -21.35 -9.04
N ILE A 404 -25.12 -20.62 -8.16
CA ILE A 404 -23.68 -20.86 -7.90
C ILE A 404 -23.34 -20.68 -6.42
N PRO A 405 -22.61 -21.61 -5.80
CA PRO A 405 -22.11 -21.43 -4.43
C PRO A 405 -21.02 -20.37 -4.40
N VAL A 406 -21.08 -19.50 -3.40
CA VAL A 406 -20.12 -18.42 -3.19
C VAL A 406 -19.67 -18.42 -1.74
N GLU A 407 -18.40 -18.75 -1.52
CA GLU A 407 -17.83 -18.79 -0.19
C GLU A 407 -17.40 -17.40 0.27
N THR A 408 -17.62 -17.08 1.55
CA THR A 408 -17.20 -15.82 2.16
C THR A 408 -17.17 -15.95 3.68
N THR A 409 -16.79 -14.87 4.38
CA THR A 409 -16.78 -14.81 5.84
C THR A 409 -17.34 -13.49 6.37
N ALA A 410 -17.93 -13.49 7.53
CA ALA A 410 -18.28 -12.28 8.27
C ALA A 410 -17.09 -11.70 9.08
N GLY A 411 -15.97 -12.42 9.15
CA GLY A 411 -14.80 -12.03 9.93
C GLY A 411 -14.08 -10.77 9.45
N TYR A 412 -14.35 -10.32 8.22
CA TYR A 412 -13.85 -9.02 7.73
C TYR A 412 -14.67 -7.81 8.24
N GLY A 413 -15.77 -8.04 8.98
CA GLY A 413 -16.57 -7.01 9.61
C GLY A 413 -17.82 -6.58 8.85
N ALA A 414 -18.57 -5.64 9.44
CA ALA A 414 -19.89 -5.24 8.95
C ALA A 414 -19.83 -4.57 7.55
N GLU A 415 -18.87 -3.70 7.32
CA GLU A 415 -18.70 -3.00 6.03
C GLU A 415 -18.45 -3.98 4.87
N TRP A 416 -17.72 -5.08 5.16
CA TRP A 416 -17.54 -6.15 4.20
C TRP A 416 -18.84 -6.86 3.88
N MET A 417 -19.63 -7.21 4.91
CA MET A 417 -20.91 -7.88 4.73
C MET A 417 -21.93 -7.01 3.98
N ASP A 418 -21.92 -5.71 4.19
CA ASP A 418 -22.71 -4.76 3.41
C ASP A 418 -22.35 -4.81 1.92
N ALA A 419 -21.05 -4.82 1.61
CA ALA A 419 -20.58 -4.95 0.22
C ALA A 419 -20.96 -6.30 -0.39
N VAL A 420 -20.87 -7.40 0.36
CA VAL A 420 -21.31 -8.75 -0.06
C VAL A 420 -22.80 -8.75 -0.37
N GLN A 421 -23.63 -8.17 0.49
CA GLN A 421 -25.09 -8.11 0.27
C GLN A 421 -25.46 -7.29 -0.97
N VAL A 422 -24.79 -6.15 -1.19
CA VAL A 422 -24.95 -5.35 -2.41
C VAL A 422 -24.63 -6.19 -3.65
N THR A 423 -23.51 -6.90 -3.61
CA THR A 423 -23.08 -7.76 -4.72
C THR A 423 -24.11 -8.85 -5.02
N VAL A 424 -24.53 -9.61 -4.01
CA VAL A 424 -25.52 -10.69 -4.17
C VAL A 424 -26.85 -10.17 -4.69
N LYS A 425 -27.33 -9.03 -4.18
CA LYS A 425 -28.54 -8.36 -4.67
C LYS A 425 -28.43 -8.02 -6.17
N ASN A 426 -27.32 -7.46 -6.59
CA ASN A 426 -27.11 -7.06 -7.97
C ASN A 426 -26.90 -8.27 -8.90
N TRP A 427 -26.19 -9.29 -8.47
CA TRP A 427 -26.07 -10.56 -9.18
C TRP A 427 -27.43 -11.23 -9.39
N LYS A 428 -28.28 -11.27 -8.36
CA LYS A 428 -29.63 -11.83 -8.46
C LYS A 428 -30.48 -11.08 -9.50
N ALA A 429 -30.38 -9.75 -9.55
CA ALA A 429 -31.06 -8.95 -10.57
C ALA A 429 -30.57 -9.28 -12.00
N ALA A 430 -29.33 -9.74 -12.14
CA ALA A 430 -28.72 -10.19 -13.39
C ALA A 430 -28.94 -11.68 -13.71
N GLY A 431 -29.72 -12.42 -12.92
CA GLY A 431 -29.96 -13.85 -13.11
C GLY A 431 -28.89 -14.77 -12.53
N ILE A 432 -28.03 -14.25 -11.61
CA ILE A 432 -27.01 -15.02 -10.91
C ILE A 432 -27.48 -15.20 -9.47
N ASP A 433 -27.96 -16.41 -9.14
CA ASP A 433 -28.41 -16.79 -7.80
C ASP A 433 -27.21 -17.30 -6.98
N ALA A 434 -26.61 -16.39 -6.23
CA ALA A 434 -25.44 -16.67 -5.39
C ALA A 434 -25.86 -17.31 -4.06
N GLU A 435 -25.52 -18.58 -3.85
CA GLU A 435 -25.74 -19.29 -2.60
C GLU A 435 -24.55 -19.05 -1.67
N LEU A 436 -24.69 -18.11 -0.71
CA LEU A 436 -23.61 -17.81 0.22
C LEU A 436 -23.30 -18.98 1.14
N LYS A 437 -22.04 -19.40 1.16
CA LYS A 437 -21.45 -20.39 2.07
C LYS A 437 -20.55 -19.65 3.08
N MET A 438 -21.13 -19.36 4.25
CA MET A 438 -20.41 -18.65 5.31
C MET A 438 -19.43 -19.58 6.00
N GLN A 439 -18.17 -19.15 6.14
CA GLN A 439 -17.12 -19.85 6.89
C GLN A 439 -16.66 -18.99 8.07
N ASP A 440 -16.10 -19.64 9.12
CA ASP A 440 -15.36 -18.93 10.14
C ASP A 440 -14.12 -18.26 9.53
N TYR A 441 -13.62 -17.20 10.19
CA TYR A 441 -12.57 -16.34 9.62
C TYR A 441 -11.28 -17.10 9.31
N ASP A 442 -10.78 -17.88 10.26
CA ASP A 442 -9.49 -18.57 10.11
C ASP A 442 -9.55 -19.65 9.04
N THR A 443 -10.62 -20.44 9.01
CA THR A 443 -10.88 -21.44 7.98
C THR A 443 -11.01 -20.77 6.60
N PHE A 444 -11.75 -19.66 6.51
CA PHE A 444 -11.93 -18.94 5.26
C PHE A 444 -10.61 -18.39 4.73
N VAL A 445 -9.80 -17.74 5.56
CA VAL A 445 -8.49 -17.20 5.15
C VAL A 445 -7.57 -18.33 4.67
N ALA A 446 -7.50 -19.44 5.39
CA ALA A 446 -6.69 -20.59 4.98
C ALA A 446 -7.15 -21.19 3.64
N ASN A 447 -8.47 -21.29 3.43
CA ASN A 447 -9.05 -21.83 2.20
C ASN A 447 -8.90 -20.87 1.01
N SER A 448 -9.15 -19.58 1.22
CA SER A 448 -9.07 -18.56 0.16
C SER A 448 -7.66 -18.40 -0.38
N THR A 449 -6.65 -18.38 0.48
CA THR A 449 -5.24 -18.25 0.09
C THR A 449 -4.66 -19.52 -0.54
N SER A 450 -5.20 -20.70 -0.20
CA SER A 450 -4.79 -21.99 -0.81
C SER A 450 -5.66 -22.41 -1.99
N GLY A 451 -6.61 -21.59 -2.41
CA GLY A 451 -7.54 -21.92 -3.50
C GLY A 451 -8.52 -23.06 -3.20
N LYS A 452 -8.76 -23.38 -1.93
CA LYS A 452 -9.67 -24.46 -1.50
C LYS A 452 -11.09 -23.93 -1.34
N PHE A 453 -11.72 -23.56 -2.43
CA PHE A 453 -13.13 -23.19 -2.50
C PHE A 453 -13.79 -23.92 -3.69
N ASP A 454 -15.10 -24.10 -3.65
CA ASP A 454 -15.82 -24.87 -4.67
C ASP A 454 -15.81 -24.16 -6.03
N LYS A 455 -16.64 -23.16 -6.26
CA LYS A 455 -16.74 -22.48 -7.57
C LYS A 455 -16.36 -21.03 -7.52
N MET A 456 -16.90 -20.31 -6.53
CA MET A 456 -16.63 -18.88 -6.36
C MET A 456 -16.37 -18.55 -4.90
N MET A 457 -15.61 -17.49 -4.69
CA MET A 457 -15.50 -16.83 -3.40
C MET A 457 -15.53 -15.31 -3.54
N LEU A 458 -16.10 -14.65 -2.53
CA LEU A 458 -15.90 -13.23 -2.29
C LEU A 458 -14.90 -13.10 -1.16
N ALA A 459 -13.74 -12.51 -1.45
CA ALA A 459 -12.62 -12.42 -0.52
C ALA A 459 -11.94 -11.05 -0.59
N MET A 460 -11.12 -10.75 0.41
CA MET A 460 -10.14 -9.67 0.35
C MET A 460 -8.78 -10.22 -0.08
N ARG A 461 -8.11 -9.47 -0.95
CA ARG A 461 -6.72 -9.67 -1.33
C ARG A 461 -5.89 -8.53 -0.79
N ASP A 462 -4.68 -8.82 -0.36
CA ASP A 462 -3.76 -7.79 0.12
C ASP A 462 -3.48 -6.75 -0.96
N SER A 463 -3.46 -5.50 -0.53
CA SER A 463 -3.15 -4.38 -1.41
C SER A 463 -1.64 -4.29 -1.60
N ALA A 464 -1.17 -4.64 -2.77
CA ALA A 464 0.23 -4.46 -3.16
C ALA A 464 0.49 -3.05 -3.68
N THR A 465 1.74 -2.68 -3.67
CA THR A 465 2.22 -1.36 -4.09
C THR A 465 2.87 -1.37 -5.46
N ASP A 466 3.05 -2.53 -6.05
CA ASP A 466 3.58 -2.75 -7.40
C ASP A 466 2.60 -3.57 -8.26
N PRO A 467 2.56 -3.34 -9.59
CA PRO A 467 1.67 -4.06 -10.50
C PRO A 467 1.94 -5.55 -10.59
N ASP A 468 3.21 -5.97 -10.47
CA ASP A 468 3.58 -7.37 -10.66
C ASP A 468 3.00 -8.28 -9.58
N SER A 469 2.83 -7.77 -8.36
CA SER A 469 2.16 -8.48 -7.27
C SER A 469 0.69 -8.82 -7.57
N TYR A 470 0.04 -8.06 -8.45
CA TYR A 470 -1.29 -8.40 -8.95
C TYR A 470 -1.22 -9.39 -10.11
N LEU A 471 -0.23 -9.24 -10.99
CA LEU A 471 -0.08 -10.06 -12.19
C LEU A 471 0.45 -11.46 -11.90
N GLU A 472 1.33 -11.64 -10.92
CA GLU A 472 1.87 -12.96 -10.55
C GLU A 472 0.78 -13.94 -10.11
N THR A 473 -0.29 -13.43 -9.49
CA THR A 473 -1.45 -14.25 -9.10
C THR A 473 -2.22 -14.85 -10.30
N LEU A 474 -1.82 -14.51 -11.52
CA LEU A 474 -2.36 -15.04 -12.77
C LEU A 474 -1.40 -16.03 -13.46
N LEU A 475 -0.22 -16.26 -12.88
CA LEU A 475 0.77 -17.19 -13.44
C LEU A 475 0.44 -18.64 -13.06
N PRO A 476 0.51 -19.59 -14.01
CA PRO A 476 0.40 -21.01 -13.69
C PRO A 476 1.47 -21.43 -12.67
N GLY A 477 1.05 -22.15 -11.63
CA GLY A 477 1.94 -22.63 -10.57
C GLY A 477 2.21 -21.62 -9.44
N ASP A 478 1.74 -20.37 -9.55
CA ASP A 478 1.78 -19.45 -8.44
C ASP A 478 0.78 -19.88 -7.35
N PRO A 479 1.17 -19.93 -6.05
CA PRO A 479 0.28 -20.33 -4.96
C PRO A 479 -0.97 -19.44 -4.83
N LEU A 480 -0.88 -18.17 -5.24
CA LEU A 480 -1.98 -17.22 -5.20
C LEU A 480 -2.84 -17.23 -6.48
N ASN A 481 -2.52 -18.08 -7.46
CA ASN A 481 -3.37 -18.30 -8.63
C ASN A 481 -4.59 -19.15 -8.26
N VAL A 482 -5.39 -18.66 -7.35
CA VAL A 482 -6.55 -19.38 -6.79
C VAL A 482 -7.68 -19.59 -7.81
N CYS A 483 -7.69 -18.82 -8.89
CA CYS A 483 -8.66 -18.97 -9.99
C CYS A 483 -8.29 -20.12 -10.96
N GLY A 484 -7.04 -20.59 -10.93
CA GLY A 484 -6.55 -21.61 -11.87
C GLY A 484 -6.32 -21.06 -13.28
N VAL A 485 -5.85 -19.80 -13.39
CA VAL A 485 -5.50 -19.22 -14.70
C VAL A 485 -4.38 -20.03 -15.34
N ASN A 486 -4.61 -20.48 -16.56
CA ASN A 486 -3.64 -21.20 -17.37
C ASN A 486 -3.69 -20.68 -18.81
N ASP A 487 -3.11 -19.52 -19.03
CA ASP A 487 -3.11 -18.82 -20.31
C ASP A 487 -1.66 -18.55 -20.75
N ALA A 488 -1.22 -19.23 -21.79
CA ALA A 488 0.16 -19.14 -22.30
C ALA A 488 0.50 -17.74 -22.82
N LYS A 489 -0.47 -17.04 -23.46
CA LYS A 489 -0.27 -15.69 -23.97
C LYS A 489 -0.09 -14.70 -22.82
N LEU A 490 -0.97 -14.75 -21.81
CA LEU A 490 -0.85 -13.92 -20.62
C LEU A 490 0.46 -14.20 -19.87
N THR A 491 0.80 -15.47 -19.70
CA THR A 491 2.06 -15.90 -19.06
C THR A 491 3.27 -15.27 -19.73
N GLU A 492 3.33 -15.27 -21.07
CA GLU A 492 4.45 -14.66 -21.81
C GLU A 492 4.45 -13.14 -21.65
N MET A 493 3.29 -12.48 -21.67
CA MET A 493 3.19 -11.03 -21.44
C MET A 493 3.69 -10.65 -20.03
N ILE A 494 3.32 -11.42 -19.00
CA ILE A 494 3.78 -11.19 -17.62
C ILE A 494 5.29 -11.41 -17.50
N LYS A 495 5.82 -12.49 -18.08
CA LYS A 495 7.28 -12.73 -18.11
C LYS A 495 8.03 -11.63 -18.86
N ARG A 496 7.49 -11.16 -19.96
CA ARG A 496 8.08 -10.08 -20.76
C ARG A 496 8.17 -8.77 -19.98
N GLN A 497 7.11 -8.36 -19.25
CA GLN A 497 7.15 -7.14 -18.45
C GLN A 497 8.20 -7.25 -17.31
N ARG A 498 8.34 -8.44 -16.67
CA ARG A 498 9.36 -8.70 -15.64
C ARG A 498 10.80 -8.52 -16.16
N ARG A 499 11.06 -8.81 -17.42
CA ARG A 499 12.38 -8.66 -18.07
C ARG A 499 12.61 -7.26 -18.67
N THR A 500 11.60 -6.38 -18.62
CA THR A 500 11.67 -5.06 -19.23
C THR A 500 12.00 -4.01 -18.16
N PHE A 501 13.26 -3.59 -18.08
CA PHE A 501 13.77 -2.67 -17.06
C PHE A 501 13.51 -1.18 -17.36
N LYS A 502 13.19 -0.82 -18.61
CA LYS A 502 12.84 0.56 -19.00
C LYS A 502 11.38 0.81 -18.64
N ASP A 503 11.12 1.68 -17.66
CA ASP A 503 9.79 1.92 -17.10
C ASP A 503 8.70 2.21 -18.13
N GLY A 504 8.94 3.09 -19.10
CA GLY A 504 7.97 3.39 -20.15
C GLY A 504 7.57 2.15 -20.97
N ALA A 505 8.57 1.38 -21.43
CA ALA A 505 8.32 0.17 -22.21
C ALA A 505 7.64 -0.94 -21.36
N ARG A 506 8.00 -1.04 -20.07
CA ARG A 506 7.34 -1.95 -19.13
C ARG A 506 5.89 -1.56 -18.90
N ARG A 507 5.62 -0.26 -18.75
CA ARG A 507 4.27 0.29 -18.59
C ARG A 507 3.37 -0.04 -19.78
N ASP A 508 3.88 0.10 -21.01
CA ASP A 508 3.13 -0.26 -22.21
C ASP A 508 2.72 -1.73 -22.20
N ILE A 509 3.63 -2.64 -21.77
CA ILE A 509 3.31 -4.07 -21.64
C ILE A 509 2.27 -4.31 -20.54
N VAL A 510 2.37 -3.62 -19.41
CA VAL A 510 1.39 -3.71 -18.32
C VAL A 510 0.02 -3.20 -18.77
N TYR A 511 -0.03 -2.18 -19.60
CA TYR A 511 -1.27 -1.69 -20.23
C TYR A 511 -1.87 -2.71 -21.19
N ASP A 512 -1.04 -3.38 -22.01
CA ASP A 512 -1.50 -4.45 -22.91
C ASP A 512 -2.03 -5.66 -22.13
N ILE A 513 -1.41 -6.00 -20.99
CA ILE A 513 -1.93 -7.03 -20.08
C ILE A 513 -3.32 -6.65 -19.56
N GLN A 514 -3.53 -5.40 -19.14
CA GLN A 514 -4.83 -4.94 -18.66
C GLN A 514 -5.90 -4.99 -19.76
N ARG A 515 -5.56 -4.59 -20.99
CA ARG A 515 -6.44 -4.73 -22.16
C ARG A 515 -6.82 -6.18 -22.41
N TYR A 516 -5.84 -7.09 -22.31
CA TYR A 516 -6.08 -8.51 -22.51
C TYR A 516 -6.94 -9.12 -21.38
N CYS A 517 -6.60 -8.87 -20.13
CA CYS A 517 -7.34 -9.39 -18.98
C CYS A 517 -8.79 -8.90 -18.94
N SER A 518 -9.07 -7.66 -19.40
CA SER A 518 -10.42 -7.12 -19.47
C SER A 518 -11.34 -7.89 -20.43
N GLN A 519 -10.78 -8.62 -21.40
CA GLN A 519 -11.53 -9.48 -22.31
C GLN A 519 -11.80 -10.88 -21.72
N GLN A 520 -10.94 -11.33 -20.80
CA GLN A 520 -10.97 -12.70 -20.25
C GLN A 520 -11.79 -12.81 -18.96
N ALA A 521 -11.93 -11.72 -18.18
CA ALA A 521 -12.65 -11.71 -16.91
C ALA A 521 -12.23 -12.87 -15.98
N TYR A 522 -10.95 -13.00 -15.69
CA TYR A 522 -10.43 -14.07 -14.82
C TYR A 522 -10.96 -14.00 -13.39
N TYR A 523 -11.25 -12.80 -12.91
CA TYR A 523 -11.96 -12.47 -11.67
C TYR A 523 -12.63 -11.10 -11.81
N ALA A 524 -13.52 -10.75 -10.89
CA ALA A 524 -14.03 -9.38 -10.78
C ALA A 524 -13.39 -8.68 -9.57
N SER A 525 -12.88 -7.47 -9.80
CA SER A 525 -12.27 -6.64 -8.76
C SER A 525 -13.30 -5.68 -8.16
N GLY A 526 -13.18 -5.40 -6.87
CA GLY A 526 -13.86 -4.26 -6.26
C GLY A 526 -13.21 -2.94 -6.67
N PRO A 527 -13.85 -1.80 -6.35
CA PRO A 527 -13.32 -0.49 -6.70
C PRO A 527 -12.16 -0.06 -5.80
N SER A 528 -11.29 0.82 -6.31
CA SER A 528 -10.44 1.63 -5.44
C SER A 528 -11.29 2.70 -4.74
N LEU A 529 -11.10 2.83 -3.43
CA LEU A 529 -11.79 3.81 -2.58
C LEU A 529 -11.05 5.15 -2.62
N SER A 530 -11.76 6.26 -2.78
CA SER A 530 -11.19 7.58 -2.52
C SER A 530 -11.31 7.89 -1.03
N VAL A 531 -10.18 7.90 -0.34
CA VAL A 531 -10.07 8.16 1.10
C VAL A 531 -9.50 9.56 1.36
N VAL A 532 -9.76 10.08 2.55
CA VAL A 532 -9.25 11.39 2.98
C VAL A 532 -8.30 11.19 4.16
N ALA A 533 -6.99 11.31 3.94
CA ALA A 533 -6.05 11.47 5.05
C ALA A 533 -6.27 12.82 5.74
N ALA A 534 -6.12 12.86 7.05
CA ALA A 534 -6.23 14.07 7.84
C ALA A 534 -5.13 14.10 8.91
N TRP A 535 -4.59 15.30 9.19
CA TRP A 535 -3.61 15.48 10.25
C TRP A 535 -3.67 16.90 10.83
N MET A 536 -3.24 17.01 12.06
CA MET A 536 -3.25 18.27 12.80
C MET A 536 -2.39 19.31 12.07
N PRO A 537 -2.81 20.59 12.06
CA PRO A 537 -2.15 21.63 11.28
C PRO A 537 -0.73 21.95 11.72
N ASN A 538 -0.36 21.62 12.95
CA ASN A 538 1.01 21.75 13.47
C ASN A 538 1.94 20.58 13.05
N ILE A 539 1.44 19.56 12.33
CA ILE A 539 2.28 18.50 11.78
C ILE A 539 2.74 18.92 10.39
N ILE A 540 4.02 19.19 10.26
CA ILE A 540 4.66 19.69 9.04
C ILE A 540 5.44 18.55 8.36
N ASP A 541 5.58 18.65 7.04
CA ASP A 541 6.32 17.72 6.18
C ASP A 541 5.82 16.26 6.20
N TYR A 542 4.56 16.05 6.61
CA TYR A 542 3.90 14.75 6.47
C TYR A 542 3.31 14.58 5.05
N GLY A 543 3.65 13.48 4.38
CA GLY A 543 3.10 13.07 3.10
C GLY A 543 2.36 11.73 3.19
N PRO A 544 1.01 11.70 3.12
CA PRO A 544 0.26 10.44 3.12
C PRO A 544 0.54 9.62 1.86
N ASN A 545 0.64 8.30 1.99
CA ASN A 545 0.80 7.35 0.90
C ASN A 545 0.18 6.00 1.28
N LEU A 546 0.22 5.03 0.35
CA LEU A 546 -0.30 3.67 0.55
C LEU A 546 0.56 2.87 1.56
N GLY A 547 -0.06 1.85 2.14
CA GLY A 547 0.60 0.83 2.95
C GLY A 547 0.85 1.22 4.42
N PRO A 548 1.38 0.28 5.20
CA PRO A 548 1.57 0.41 6.65
C PRO A 548 2.87 1.12 7.08
N ASP A 549 3.67 1.64 6.15
CA ASP A 549 4.95 2.31 6.45
C ASP A 549 4.76 3.69 7.09
N TYR A 550 4.21 3.73 8.30
CA TYR A 550 4.00 4.97 9.03
C TYR A 550 5.32 5.58 9.50
N GLY A 551 6.25 4.75 9.96
CA GLY A 551 7.57 5.18 10.43
C GLY A 551 8.38 5.87 9.32
N GLY A 552 8.44 5.29 8.13
CA GLY A 552 9.11 5.90 6.98
C GLY A 552 8.50 7.26 6.61
N ARG A 553 7.14 7.37 6.63
CA ARG A 553 6.44 8.63 6.30
C ARG A 553 6.60 9.71 7.36
N LEU A 554 6.75 9.33 8.63
CA LEU A 554 6.86 10.26 9.76
C LEU A 554 8.28 10.62 10.12
N MET A 555 9.27 9.92 9.59
CA MET A 555 10.68 10.13 9.93
C MET A 555 11.13 11.58 9.70
N SER A 556 10.69 12.20 8.60
CA SER A 556 10.99 13.59 8.25
C SER A 556 9.91 14.60 8.66
N ALA A 557 8.77 14.14 9.18
CA ALA A 557 7.74 15.02 9.70
C ALA A 557 8.15 15.59 11.07
N TRP A 558 7.62 16.79 11.39
CA TRP A 558 7.94 17.46 12.64
C TRP A 558 6.71 18.22 13.18
N ILE A 559 6.76 18.55 14.48
CA ILE A 559 5.69 19.22 15.19
C ILE A 559 6.07 20.70 15.38
N ASP A 560 5.34 21.58 14.74
CA ASP A 560 5.50 23.03 14.94
C ASP A 560 4.96 23.44 16.31
N LYS A 561 5.87 23.72 17.24
CA LYS A 561 5.53 24.11 18.62
C LYS A 561 5.02 25.56 18.74
N SER A 562 5.21 26.39 17.70
CA SER A 562 4.70 27.77 17.72
C SER A 562 3.19 27.85 17.43
N VAL A 563 2.60 26.72 17.06
CA VAL A 563 1.20 26.55 16.68
C VAL A 563 0.47 25.70 17.73
N GLN A 564 0.74 25.92 19.00
CA GLN A 564 0.03 25.24 20.10
C GLN A 564 -1.11 26.10 20.64
#